data_b7b7ea5ec231a1d9efb130b63ef4cf2a
#
_entry.id   b7b7ea5ec231a1d9efb130b63ef4cf2a
#
_cell.length_a   1.000
_cell.length_b   1.000
_cell.length_c   1.000
_cell.angle_alpha   90.00
_cell.angle_beta   90.00
_cell.angle_gamma   90.00
#
_symmetry.space_group_name_H-M   'P 1'
#
loop_
_entity.id
_entity.type
_entity.pdbx_description
1 polymer ?
#
loop_
_entity_poly.entity_id
_entity_poly.type
_entity_poly.pdbx_seq_one_letter_code
_entity_poly.pdbx_strand_id
1 'polypeptide(L)'
;MRVVIDLRQSDPARCAPADEYARHLIAGLLEVGRHQYTILEPGSRGPLPAADVLLLPAGGTPRPGIRSVTCVPDLNHLLAARRMGVLASVRRGFAVAFTAHRADRLFAPSQYVAHALIRYLRVRKERVHVVPPGVEATFTRTSMAAADALRDELDLGDRYCVASGDRRLAEAAFGGAETPSDARLIHLESLRLPADRLPALLSGAVAVMLTDRACGCPIRALQAMACGSPPIAVADAAYPEVVRDGGLTPDPDDVEEWAGCISAVYRSTALRARLSQRAMQIAGALTARRAALAALPLLEPVGY
;
A
#
# COMPACT_ATOMS: atom_id res chain seq x y z
N MET A 1 -4.81 12.41 -25.57
CA MET A 1 -3.92 11.25 -25.69
C MET A 1 -4.67 10.00 -25.25
N ARG A 2 -4.45 8.89 -25.93
CA ARG A 2 -5.06 7.58 -25.62
C ARG A 2 -4.11 6.80 -24.71
N VAL A 3 -4.57 6.53 -23.50
CA VAL A 3 -3.82 5.77 -22.51
C VAL A 3 -4.50 4.42 -22.30
N VAL A 4 -3.80 3.34 -22.60
CA VAL A 4 -4.27 1.99 -22.25
C VAL A 4 -3.68 1.61 -20.89
N ILE A 5 -4.54 1.26 -19.96
CA ILE A 5 -4.19 0.78 -18.62
C ILE A 5 -4.36 -0.74 -18.64
N ASP A 6 -3.26 -1.47 -18.51
CA ASP A 6 -3.29 -2.93 -18.62
C ASP A 6 -3.18 -3.59 -17.25
N LEU A 7 -4.29 -4.16 -16.78
CA LEU A 7 -4.40 -4.90 -15.53
C LEU A 7 -4.48 -6.41 -15.73
N ARG A 8 -4.26 -6.92 -16.95
CA ARG A 8 -4.45 -8.35 -17.25
C ARG A 8 -3.57 -9.29 -16.44
N GLN A 9 -2.47 -8.78 -15.89
CA GLN A 9 -1.56 -9.53 -15.00
C GLN A 9 -1.85 -9.29 -13.50
N SER A 10 -2.80 -8.44 -13.16
CA SER A 10 -3.26 -8.23 -11.79
C SER A 10 -4.10 -9.41 -11.31
N ASP A 11 -4.05 -9.67 -10.02
CA ASP A 11 -4.90 -10.67 -9.35
C ASP A 11 -5.69 -10.00 -8.22
N PRO A 12 -6.89 -9.48 -8.51
CA PRO A 12 -7.70 -8.77 -7.53
C PRO A 12 -8.06 -9.61 -6.30
N ALA A 13 -8.08 -10.95 -6.44
CA ALA A 13 -8.40 -11.84 -5.34
C ALA A 13 -7.29 -11.90 -4.27
N ARG A 14 -6.08 -11.49 -4.61
CA ARG A 14 -4.95 -11.50 -3.68
C ARG A 14 -4.89 -10.30 -2.75
N CYS A 15 -5.67 -9.24 -3.00
CA CYS A 15 -5.61 -7.98 -2.24
C CYS A 15 -4.16 -7.51 -2.01
N ALA A 16 -3.31 -7.71 -3.01
CA ALA A 16 -1.91 -7.35 -2.91
C ALA A 16 -1.76 -5.82 -2.89
N PRO A 17 -0.82 -5.24 -2.12
CA PRO A 17 -0.59 -3.79 -2.10
C PRO A 17 -0.37 -3.16 -3.47
N ALA A 18 0.19 -3.91 -4.41
CA ALA A 18 0.36 -3.51 -5.80
C ALA A 18 -0.97 -3.29 -6.54
N ASP A 19 -1.92 -4.20 -6.36
CA ASP A 19 -3.23 -4.12 -7.02
C ASP A 19 -4.07 -3.00 -6.40
N GLU A 20 -3.95 -2.80 -5.08
CA GLU A 20 -4.60 -1.67 -4.41
C GLU A 20 -4.01 -0.33 -4.85
N TYR A 21 -2.68 -0.22 -4.94
CA TYR A 21 -2.02 0.97 -5.49
C TYR A 21 -2.52 1.26 -6.91
N ALA A 22 -2.57 0.24 -7.77
CA ALA A 22 -3.04 0.38 -9.14
C ALA A 22 -4.48 0.90 -9.19
N ARG A 23 -5.37 0.31 -8.39
CA ARG A 23 -6.78 0.69 -8.32
C ARG A 23 -6.95 2.15 -7.89
N HIS A 24 -6.27 2.56 -6.81
CA HIS A 24 -6.33 3.93 -6.31
C HIS A 24 -5.75 4.93 -7.32
N LEU A 25 -4.63 4.59 -7.99
CA LEU A 25 -4.06 5.44 -9.04
C LEU A 25 -5.03 5.59 -10.22
N ILE A 26 -5.67 4.51 -10.65
CA ILE A 26 -6.67 4.53 -11.73
C ILE A 26 -7.87 5.38 -11.34
N ALA A 27 -8.42 5.20 -10.14
CA ALA A 27 -9.54 6.02 -9.65
C ALA A 27 -9.19 7.52 -9.72
N GLY A 28 -8.00 7.91 -9.27
CA GLY A 28 -7.53 9.28 -9.37
C GLY A 28 -7.35 9.77 -10.81
N LEU A 29 -6.82 8.95 -11.71
CA LEU A 29 -6.65 9.31 -13.13
C LEU A 29 -8.01 9.52 -13.82
N LEU A 30 -9.01 8.67 -13.53
CA LEU A 30 -10.36 8.81 -14.06
C LEU A 30 -11.06 10.04 -13.49
N GLU A 31 -10.87 10.35 -12.22
CA GLU A 31 -11.41 11.56 -11.58
C GLU A 31 -10.85 12.84 -12.22
N VAL A 32 -9.56 12.88 -12.51
CA VAL A 32 -8.92 14.04 -13.16
C VAL A 32 -9.36 14.18 -14.63
N GLY A 33 -9.63 13.06 -15.33
CA GLY A 33 -10.25 13.03 -16.65
C GLY A 33 -9.46 13.67 -17.80
N ARG A 34 -8.13 13.80 -17.68
CA ARG A 34 -7.30 14.55 -18.64
C ARG A 34 -7.06 13.84 -19.98
N HIS A 35 -7.18 12.51 -20.00
CA HIS A 35 -6.88 11.66 -21.16
C HIS A 35 -8.06 10.72 -21.46
N GLN A 36 -8.02 10.07 -22.62
CA GLN A 36 -8.90 8.96 -22.94
C GLN A 36 -8.29 7.67 -22.40
N TYR A 37 -8.95 7.05 -21.44
CA TYR A 37 -8.48 5.82 -20.81
C TYR A 37 -9.24 4.60 -21.32
N THR A 38 -8.50 3.55 -21.66
CA THR A 38 -9.04 2.21 -21.94
C THR A 38 -8.43 1.25 -20.93
N ILE A 39 -9.27 0.63 -20.09
CA ILE A 39 -8.83 -0.30 -19.06
C ILE A 39 -8.98 -1.71 -19.59
N LEU A 40 -7.89 -2.50 -19.52
CA LEU A 40 -7.90 -3.93 -19.80
C LEU A 40 -7.98 -4.68 -18.48
N GLU A 41 -9.13 -5.23 -18.21
CA GLU A 41 -9.44 -5.90 -16.95
C GLU A 41 -8.63 -7.18 -16.75
N PRO A 42 -8.42 -7.62 -15.50
CA PRO A 42 -7.76 -8.87 -15.17
C PRO A 42 -8.35 -10.06 -15.91
N GLY A 43 -7.47 -10.90 -16.49
CA GLY A 43 -7.89 -12.10 -17.22
C GLY A 43 -8.49 -11.84 -18.60
N SER A 44 -8.71 -10.58 -19.01
CA SER A 44 -9.20 -10.28 -20.36
C SER A 44 -8.19 -10.73 -21.43
N ARG A 45 -8.71 -11.21 -22.55
CA ARG A 45 -7.92 -11.69 -23.70
C ARG A 45 -8.15 -10.82 -24.91
N GLY A 46 -7.14 -10.69 -25.76
CA GLY A 46 -7.26 -9.95 -27.02
C GLY A 46 -6.02 -9.09 -27.32
N PRO A 47 -5.96 -8.51 -28.52
CA PRO A 47 -4.88 -7.61 -28.91
C PRO A 47 -4.95 -6.33 -28.06
N LEU A 48 -3.79 -5.66 -27.94
CA LEU A 48 -3.72 -4.34 -27.31
C LEU A 48 -4.40 -3.32 -28.25
N PRO A 49 -5.35 -2.51 -27.73
CA PRO A 49 -5.92 -1.41 -28.51
C PRO A 49 -4.83 -0.39 -28.93
N ALA A 50 -5.14 0.41 -29.94
CA ALA A 50 -4.25 1.50 -30.35
C ALA A 50 -4.09 2.51 -29.20
N ALA A 51 -2.87 2.74 -28.78
CA ALA A 51 -2.52 3.56 -27.64
C ALA A 51 -1.31 4.46 -27.94
N ASP A 52 -1.32 5.64 -27.37
CA ASP A 52 -0.15 6.53 -27.37
C ASP A 52 0.78 6.18 -26.19
N VAL A 53 0.19 5.68 -25.08
CA VAL A 53 0.89 5.21 -23.89
C VAL A 53 0.25 3.96 -23.34
N LEU A 54 1.09 3.02 -22.91
CA LEU A 54 0.72 1.84 -22.14
C LEU A 54 1.13 2.05 -20.68
N LEU A 55 0.14 2.12 -19.80
CA LEU A 55 0.34 2.18 -18.35
C LEU A 55 0.13 0.80 -17.75
N LEU A 56 1.13 0.35 -16.98
CA LEU A 56 1.18 -0.95 -16.28
C LEU A 56 1.25 -0.70 -14.76
N PRO A 57 0.16 -0.31 -14.09
CA PRO A 57 0.20 0.21 -12.74
C PRO A 57 0.42 -0.87 -11.67
N ALA A 58 0.11 -2.13 -11.97
CA ALA A 58 0.38 -3.28 -11.10
C ALA A 58 1.61 -4.10 -11.54
N GLY A 59 2.47 -3.51 -12.37
CA GLY A 59 3.53 -4.22 -13.06
C GLY A 59 3.05 -4.85 -14.38
N GLY A 60 3.96 -5.48 -15.11
CA GLY A 60 3.63 -6.12 -16.38
C GLY A 60 4.73 -5.97 -17.43
N THR A 61 4.51 -6.50 -18.62
CA THR A 61 5.54 -6.52 -19.68
C THR A 61 5.35 -5.36 -20.66
N PRO A 62 6.29 -4.41 -20.73
CA PRO A 62 6.31 -3.34 -21.72
C PRO A 62 6.26 -3.88 -23.16
N ARG A 63 5.59 -3.16 -24.06
CA ARG A 63 5.45 -3.55 -25.46
C ARG A 63 6.37 -2.73 -26.35
N PRO A 64 7.10 -3.36 -27.29
CA PRO A 64 7.88 -2.62 -28.29
C PRO A 64 6.98 -1.71 -29.13
N GLY A 65 7.48 -0.52 -29.47
CA GLY A 65 6.78 0.44 -30.33
C GLY A 65 5.67 1.25 -29.67
N ILE A 66 5.37 1.01 -28.38
CA ILE A 66 4.43 1.81 -27.59
C ILE A 66 5.17 2.30 -26.35
N ARG A 67 5.07 3.60 -26.08
CA ARG A 67 5.62 4.17 -24.86
C ARG A 67 5.00 3.50 -23.63
N SER A 68 5.83 2.92 -22.80
CA SER A 68 5.42 2.13 -21.65
C SER A 68 5.83 2.78 -20.34
N VAL A 69 4.87 2.98 -19.46
CA VAL A 69 5.07 3.43 -18.07
C VAL A 69 4.66 2.31 -17.13
N THR A 70 5.56 1.87 -16.29
CA THR A 70 5.33 0.71 -15.44
C THR A 70 5.55 1.06 -13.97
N CYS A 71 4.65 0.62 -13.11
CA CYS A 71 4.89 0.64 -11.67
C CYS A 71 5.66 -0.60 -11.24
N VAL A 72 6.66 -0.39 -10.38
CA VAL A 72 7.33 -1.45 -9.64
C VAL A 72 6.95 -1.28 -8.17
N PRO A 73 5.98 -2.07 -7.68
CA PRO A 73 5.39 -1.84 -6.36
C PRO A 73 6.30 -2.26 -5.21
N ASP A 74 7.13 -3.26 -5.42
CA ASP A 74 8.12 -3.72 -4.45
C ASP A 74 9.28 -4.46 -5.11
N LEU A 75 10.35 -4.65 -4.33
CA LEU A 75 11.50 -5.48 -4.67
C LEU A 75 11.74 -6.57 -3.60
N ASN A 76 10.70 -6.99 -2.92
CA ASN A 76 10.75 -7.95 -1.81
C ASN A 76 11.45 -9.26 -2.18
N HIS A 77 11.28 -9.71 -3.41
CA HIS A 77 11.92 -10.90 -3.94
C HIS A 77 13.47 -10.77 -4.03
N LEU A 78 14.00 -9.55 -4.12
CA LEU A 78 15.44 -9.29 -4.08
C LEU A 78 15.94 -9.06 -2.64
N LEU A 79 15.13 -8.37 -1.83
CA LEU A 79 15.50 -7.91 -0.49
C LEU A 79 15.19 -8.94 0.61
N ALA A 80 14.17 -9.79 0.39
CA ALA A 80 13.71 -10.81 1.32
C ALA A 80 13.68 -12.22 0.70
N ALA A 81 14.66 -12.58 -0.11
CA ALA A 81 14.75 -13.85 -0.83
C ALA A 81 14.61 -15.11 0.07
N ARG A 82 14.97 -15.00 1.36
CA ARG A 82 14.83 -16.10 2.33
C ARG A 82 13.37 -16.54 2.58
N ARG A 83 12.39 -15.66 2.32
CA ARG A 83 10.96 -15.94 2.56
C ARG A 83 10.26 -16.65 1.41
N MET A 84 10.76 -16.54 0.17
CA MET A 84 10.06 -17.00 -1.04
C MET A 84 10.66 -18.26 -1.68
N GLY A 85 11.79 -18.76 -1.21
CA GLY A 85 12.57 -19.78 -1.89
C GLY A 85 13.39 -19.22 -3.06
N VAL A 86 14.63 -19.72 -3.21
CA VAL A 86 15.65 -19.15 -4.12
C VAL A 86 15.19 -19.11 -5.57
N LEU A 87 14.61 -20.20 -6.07
CA LEU A 87 14.22 -20.30 -7.50
C LEU A 87 13.08 -19.34 -7.87
N ALA A 88 12.07 -19.22 -7.01
CA ALA A 88 10.95 -18.30 -7.22
C ALA A 88 11.42 -16.84 -7.16
N SER A 89 12.30 -16.50 -6.21
CA SER A 89 12.90 -15.17 -6.07
C SER A 89 13.73 -14.79 -7.28
N VAL A 90 14.56 -15.69 -7.78
CA VAL A 90 15.39 -15.47 -8.98
C VAL A 90 14.50 -15.23 -10.21
N ARG A 91 13.48 -16.09 -10.44
CA ARG A 91 12.58 -15.94 -11.59
C ARG A 91 11.80 -14.62 -11.55
N ARG A 92 11.31 -14.24 -10.38
CA ARG A 92 10.61 -12.95 -10.19
C ARG A 92 11.56 -11.77 -10.34
N GLY A 93 12.80 -11.90 -9.84
CA GLY A 93 13.86 -10.91 -10.01
C GLY A 93 14.17 -10.62 -11.48
N PHE A 94 14.31 -11.66 -12.29
CA PHE A 94 14.51 -11.50 -13.74
C PHE A 94 13.31 -10.82 -14.42
N ALA A 95 12.08 -11.18 -14.09
CA ALA A 95 10.90 -10.57 -14.67
C ALA A 95 10.81 -9.07 -14.34
N VAL A 96 11.06 -8.70 -13.08
CA VAL A 96 11.06 -7.28 -12.66
C VAL A 96 12.22 -6.51 -13.31
N ALA A 97 13.42 -7.08 -13.35
CA ALA A 97 14.56 -6.46 -14.00
C ALA A 97 14.30 -6.24 -15.50
N PHE A 98 13.78 -7.26 -16.18
CA PHE A 98 13.41 -7.17 -17.59
C PHE A 98 12.39 -6.04 -17.85
N THR A 99 11.32 -5.99 -17.04
CA THR A 99 10.30 -4.95 -17.09
C THR A 99 10.92 -3.58 -16.85
N ALA A 100 11.73 -3.44 -15.80
CA ALA A 100 12.35 -2.17 -15.41
C ALA A 100 13.31 -1.63 -16.48
N HIS A 101 14.02 -2.51 -17.18
CA HIS A 101 14.92 -2.07 -18.25
C HIS A 101 14.23 -1.75 -19.57
N ARG A 102 13.03 -2.30 -19.80
CA ARG A 102 12.28 -2.09 -21.04
C ARG A 102 11.26 -0.95 -20.98
N ALA A 103 10.74 -0.61 -19.82
CA ALA A 103 9.81 0.51 -19.68
C ALA A 103 10.51 1.84 -19.95
N ASP A 104 9.83 2.78 -20.59
CA ASP A 104 10.37 4.12 -20.83
C ASP A 104 10.47 4.91 -19.55
N ARG A 105 9.49 4.76 -18.66
CA ARG A 105 9.47 5.34 -17.31
C ARG A 105 8.99 4.33 -16.27
N LEU A 106 9.48 4.50 -15.06
CA LEU A 106 9.11 3.67 -13.92
C LEU A 106 8.46 4.52 -12.83
N PHE A 107 7.34 4.07 -12.34
CA PHE A 107 6.75 4.57 -11.11
C PHE A 107 7.23 3.72 -9.94
N ALA A 108 7.74 4.39 -8.93
CA ALA A 108 8.05 3.81 -7.64
C ALA A 108 7.07 4.39 -6.60
N PRO A 109 6.39 3.58 -5.78
CA PRO A 109 5.43 4.09 -4.80
C PRO A 109 6.09 4.80 -3.62
N SER A 110 7.42 4.70 -3.48
CA SER A 110 8.20 5.26 -2.39
C SER A 110 9.63 5.57 -2.81
N GLN A 111 10.31 6.40 -2.06
CA GLN A 111 11.76 6.64 -2.21
C GLN A 111 12.55 5.35 -1.95
N TYR A 112 12.09 4.54 -0.99
CA TYR A 112 12.66 3.23 -0.72
C TYR A 112 12.74 2.35 -1.98
N VAL A 113 11.62 2.21 -2.71
CA VAL A 113 11.60 1.44 -3.97
C VAL A 113 12.41 2.13 -5.06
N ALA A 114 12.33 3.46 -5.18
CA ALA A 114 13.12 4.21 -6.16
C ALA A 114 14.63 4.00 -5.97
N HIS A 115 15.11 4.10 -4.74
CA HIS A 115 16.51 3.84 -4.41
C HIS A 115 16.90 2.39 -4.70
N ALA A 116 16.03 1.43 -4.39
CA ALA A 116 16.28 0.02 -4.66
C ALA A 116 16.37 -0.28 -6.17
N LEU A 117 15.51 0.32 -7.00
CA LEU A 117 15.57 0.21 -8.47
C LEU A 117 16.91 0.74 -9.03
N ILE A 118 17.35 1.88 -8.55
CA ILE A 118 18.60 2.51 -8.99
C ILE A 118 19.81 1.69 -8.51
N ARG A 119 19.82 1.29 -7.23
CA ARG A 119 20.96 0.62 -6.61
C ARG A 119 21.13 -0.83 -7.04
N TYR A 120 20.05 -1.61 -7.01
CA TYR A 120 20.12 -3.06 -7.21
C TYR A 120 19.86 -3.47 -8.66
N LEU A 121 18.94 -2.81 -9.35
CA LEU A 121 18.66 -3.08 -10.75
C LEU A 121 19.42 -2.15 -11.72
N ARG A 122 20.20 -1.19 -11.21
CA ARG A 122 20.99 -0.24 -12.02
C ARG A 122 20.17 0.48 -13.10
N VAL A 123 18.92 0.75 -12.80
CA VAL A 123 18.07 1.57 -13.66
C VAL A 123 18.56 3.02 -13.63
N ARG A 124 18.57 3.69 -14.76
CA ARG A 124 18.95 5.11 -14.86
C ARG A 124 17.97 5.96 -14.05
N LYS A 125 18.50 6.86 -13.20
CA LYS A 125 17.74 7.72 -12.27
C LYS A 125 16.65 8.53 -12.98
N GLU A 126 16.94 9.02 -14.19
CA GLU A 126 16.04 9.87 -14.98
C GLU A 126 14.76 9.13 -15.42
N ARG A 127 14.75 7.79 -15.35
CA ARG A 127 13.59 6.96 -15.68
C ARG A 127 12.76 6.59 -14.49
N VAL A 128 13.26 6.79 -13.26
CA VAL A 128 12.58 6.40 -12.02
C VAL A 128 11.93 7.63 -11.40
N HIS A 129 10.62 7.57 -11.23
CA HIS A 129 9.83 8.65 -10.67
C HIS A 129 9.01 8.15 -9.48
N VAL A 130 9.08 8.88 -8.37
CA VAL A 130 8.26 8.54 -7.20
C VAL A 130 6.84 9.09 -7.41
N VAL A 131 5.89 8.17 -7.45
CA VAL A 131 4.46 8.45 -7.45
C VAL A 131 3.90 7.81 -6.17
N PRO A 132 3.78 8.59 -5.07
CA PRO A 132 3.32 8.05 -3.79
C PRO A 132 1.94 7.42 -3.90
N PRO A 133 1.63 6.40 -3.09
CA PRO A 133 0.28 5.88 -3.02
C PRO A 133 -0.68 6.97 -2.54
N GLY A 134 -1.87 6.97 -3.12
CA GLY A 134 -2.94 7.84 -2.69
C GLY A 134 -4.14 7.01 -2.24
N VAL A 135 -4.81 7.43 -1.18
CA VAL A 135 -5.99 6.74 -0.69
C VAL A 135 -7.25 7.24 -1.40
N GLU A 136 -8.19 6.33 -1.70
CA GLU A 136 -9.49 6.67 -2.24
C GLU A 136 -10.37 7.36 -1.19
N ALA A 137 -11.34 8.19 -1.65
CA ALA A 137 -12.27 8.90 -0.79
C ALA A 137 -13.18 7.98 0.03
N THR A 138 -13.35 6.73 -0.37
CA THR A 138 -14.07 5.70 0.37
C THR A 138 -13.41 5.37 1.71
N PHE A 139 -12.08 5.52 1.81
CA PHE A 139 -11.35 5.40 3.07
C PHE A 139 -11.43 6.72 3.82
N THR A 140 -12.41 6.80 4.68
CA THR A 140 -12.64 7.89 5.61
C THR A 140 -13.13 7.31 6.93
N ARG A 141 -12.98 8.07 8.01
CA ARG A 141 -13.49 7.65 9.31
C ARG A 141 -15.01 7.47 9.23
N THR A 142 -15.47 6.26 9.49
CA THR A 142 -16.90 5.93 9.52
C THR A 142 -17.55 6.40 10.83
N SER A 143 -18.88 6.42 10.87
CA SER A 143 -19.61 6.67 12.12
C SER A 143 -19.31 5.59 13.15
N MET A 144 -19.38 5.95 14.43
CA MET A 144 -19.23 4.98 15.53
C MET A 144 -20.24 3.84 15.39
N ALA A 145 -21.50 4.15 15.06
CA ALA A 145 -22.54 3.14 14.88
C ALA A 145 -22.20 2.10 13.81
N ALA A 146 -21.57 2.52 12.67
CA ALA A 146 -21.17 1.59 11.62
C ALA A 146 -19.98 0.72 12.05
N ALA A 147 -19.02 1.29 12.80
CA ALA A 147 -17.89 0.55 13.35
C ALA A 147 -18.34 -0.45 14.42
N ASP A 148 -19.26 -0.02 15.31
CA ASP A 148 -19.81 -0.86 16.37
C ASP A 148 -20.65 -2.02 15.78
N ALA A 149 -21.49 -1.75 14.79
CA ALA A 149 -22.28 -2.79 14.12
C ALA A 149 -21.37 -3.87 13.49
N LEU A 150 -20.27 -3.46 12.85
CA LEU A 150 -19.30 -4.40 12.28
C LEU A 150 -18.56 -5.18 13.37
N ARG A 151 -18.17 -4.51 14.45
CA ARG A 151 -17.52 -5.14 15.58
C ARG A 151 -18.38 -6.24 16.18
N ASP A 152 -19.66 -5.95 16.40
CA ASP A 152 -20.63 -6.89 17.00
C ASP A 152 -20.92 -8.05 16.04
N GLU A 153 -21.09 -7.79 14.75
CA GLU A 153 -21.32 -8.83 13.72
C GLU A 153 -20.17 -9.83 13.66
N LEU A 154 -18.93 -9.33 13.75
CA LEU A 154 -17.72 -10.16 13.63
C LEU A 154 -17.17 -10.65 14.98
N ASP A 155 -17.85 -10.34 16.09
CA ASP A 155 -17.42 -10.65 17.47
C ASP A 155 -15.95 -10.26 17.72
N LEU A 156 -15.59 -8.99 17.40
CA LEU A 156 -14.21 -8.52 17.51
C LEU A 156 -13.81 -8.11 18.95
N GLY A 157 -14.72 -8.17 19.90
CA GLY A 157 -14.53 -7.64 21.26
C GLY A 157 -14.63 -6.11 21.31
N ASP A 158 -14.67 -5.54 22.52
CA ASP A 158 -14.87 -4.10 22.70
C ASP A 158 -13.68 -3.25 22.24
N ARG A 159 -12.47 -3.81 22.30
CA ARG A 159 -11.23 -3.14 21.93
C ARG A 159 -10.34 -4.09 21.12
N TYR A 160 -10.08 -3.76 19.90
CA TYR A 160 -9.23 -4.59 19.05
C TYR A 160 -8.15 -3.79 18.33
N CYS A 161 -7.02 -4.47 18.08
CA CYS A 161 -6.03 -4.05 17.09
C CYS A 161 -6.16 -4.90 15.82
N VAL A 162 -5.97 -4.29 14.68
CA VAL A 162 -5.86 -5.00 13.40
C VAL A 162 -4.39 -5.17 13.07
N ALA A 163 -3.96 -6.37 12.70
CA ALA A 163 -2.59 -6.65 12.26
C ALA A 163 -2.57 -7.09 10.80
N SER A 164 -1.55 -6.66 10.06
CA SER A 164 -1.23 -7.11 8.70
C SER A 164 0.28 -7.32 8.56
N GLY A 165 0.68 -8.43 7.93
CA GLY A 165 2.08 -8.78 7.67
C GLY A 165 2.59 -9.97 8.49
N ASP A 166 3.68 -9.80 9.25
CA ASP A 166 4.29 -10.88 10.03
C ASP A 166 3.44 -11.23 11.27
N ARG A 167 2.72 -12.32 11.18
CA ARG A 167 1.82 -12.80 12.22
C ARG A 167 2.54 -13.10 13.53
N ARG A 168 3.75 -13.68 13.47
CA ARG A 168 4.51 -14.06 14.66
C ARG A 168 4.95 -12.83 15.45
N LEU A 169 5.43 -11.80 14.76
CA LEU A 169 5.78 -10.53 15.40
C LEU A 169 4.55 -9.88 16.02
N ALA A 170 3.42 -9.84 15.30
CA ALA A 170 2.19 -9.24 15.79
C ALA A 170 1.67 -9.95 17.06
N GLU A 171 1.65 -11.29 17.06
CA GLU A 171 1.21 -12.09 18.20
C GLU A 171 2.14 -11.95 19.41
N ALA A 172 3.46 -11.99 19.19
CA ALA A 172 4.44 -11.84 20.26
C ALA A 172 4.36 -10.44 20.91
N ALA A 173 4.28 -9.39 20.08
CA ALA A 173 4.19 -8.01 20.56
C ALA A 173 2.87 -7.75 21.30
N PHE A 174 1.75 -8.24 20.78
CA PHE A 174 0.44 -8.07 21.42
C PHE A 174 0.35 -8.85 22.74
N GLY A 175 0.91 -10.08 22.76
CA GLY A 175 0.96 -10.90 23.99
C GLY A 175 1.85 -10.33 25.07
N GLY A 176 2.90 -9.56 24.73
CA GLY A 176 3.77 -8.85 25.67
C GLY A 176 3.24 -7.47 26.11
N ALA A 177 2.18 -6.97 25.47
CA ALA A 177 1.63 -5.64 25.73
C ALA A 177 0.67 -5.63 26.94
N GLU A 178 0.67 -4.53 27.69
CA GLU A 178 -0.33 -4.27 28.72
C GLU A 178 -1.64 -3.80 28.07
N THR A 179 -2.53 -4.73 27.80
CA THR A 179 -3.83 -4.50 27.20
C THR A 179 -4.96 -4.92 28.16
N PRO A 180 -6.20 -4.38 28.01
CA PRO A 180 -7.35 -4.90 28.70
C PRO A 180 -7.58 -6.39 28.41
N SER A 181 -8.18 -7.13 29.35
CA SER A 181 -8.41 -8.58 29.21
C SER A 181 -9.37 -8.94 28.08
N ASP A 182 -10.20 -8.01 27.65
CA ASP A 182 -11.14 -8.09 26.53
C ASP A 182 -10.53 -7.64 25.19
N ALA A 183 -9.27 -7.16 25.20
CA ALA A 183 -8.59 -6.73 24.00
C ALA A 183 -8.29 -7.90 23.05
N ARG A 184 -8.52 -7.70 21.76
CA ARG A 184 -8.28 -8.73 20.73
C ARG A 184 -7.32 -8.26 19.64
N LEU A 185 -6.53 -9.20 19.14
CA LEU A 185 -5.70 -9.02 17.94
C LEU A 185 -6.38 -9.69 16.75
N ILE A 186 -6.67 -8.91 15.72
CA ILE A 186 -7.37 -9.37 14.52
C ILE A 186 -6.40 -9.36 13.34
N HIS A 187 -6.14 -10.50 12.76
CA HIS A 187 -5.31 -10.59 11.55
C HIS A 187 -6.15 -10.32 10.31
N LEU A 188 -5.84 -9.25 9.59
CA LEU A 188 -6.60 -8.80 8.41
C LEU A 188 -6.68 -9.89 7.34
N GLU A 189 -5.60 -10.63 7.12
CA GLU A 189 -5.52 -11.71 6.13
C GLU A 189 -6.39 -12.91 6.48
N SER A 190 -6.82 -13.04 7.75
CA SER A 190 -7.73 -14.10 8.21
C SER A 190 -9.20 -13.73 8.01
N LEU A 191 -9.49 -12.43 7.86
CA LEU A 191 -10.84 -11.94 7.59
C LEU A 191 -11.11 -11.98 6.08
N ARG A 192 -12.17 -12.68 5.69
CA ARG A 192 -12.71 -12.60 4.31
C ARG A 192 -13.67 -11.41 4.20
N LEU A 193 -13.16 -10.22 4.54
CA LEU A 193 -13.98 -9.02 4.58
C LEU A 193 -14.06 -8.37 3.19
N PRO A 194 -15.27 -8.03 2.69
CA PRO A 194 -15.42 -7.22 1.50
C PRO A 194 -14.72 -5.87 1.63
N ALA A 195 -14.17 -5.35 0.54
CA ALA A 195 -13.33 -4.15 0.54
C ALA A 195 -14.07 -2.88 1.03
N ASP A 196 -15.36 -2.79 0.78
CA ASP A 196 -16.25 -1.70 1.19
C ASP A 196 -16.49 -1.68 2.71
N ARG A 197 -16.25 -2.78 3.42
CA ARG A 197 -16.39 -2.88 4.88
C ARG A 197 -15.06 -2.60 5.62
N LEU A 198 -13.94 -2.58 4.91
CA LEU A 198 -12.64 -2.31 5.51
C LEU A 198 -12.54 -0.94 6.22
N PRO A 199 -13.13 0.16 5.70
CA PRO A 199 -13.14 1.43 6.42
C PRO A 199 -13.80 1.35 7.81
N ALA A 200 -14.87 0.59 7.98
CA ALA A 200 -15.53 0.41 9.28
C ALA A 200 -14.63 -0.38 10.25
N LEU A 201 -14.02 -1.47 9.79
CA LEU A 201 -13.05 -2.24 10.58
C LEU A 201 -11.90 -1.37 11.06
N LEU A 202 -11.31 -0.60 10.14
CA LEU A 202 -10.17 0.25 10.48
C LEU A 202 -10.59 1.38 11.42
N SER A 203 -11.77 1.99 11.23
CA SER A 203 -12.24 3.11 12.08
C SER A 203 -12.51 2.71 13.54
N GLY A 204 -12.92 1.46 13.76
CA GLY A 204 -13.16 0.91 15.11
C GLY A 204 -11.91 0.39 15.82
N ALA A 205 -10.81 0.20 15.11
CA ALA A 205 -9.59 -0.35 15.69
C ALA A 205 -8.88 0.66 16.61
N VAL A 206 -8.32 0.18 17.72
CA VAL A 206 -7.48 0.98 18.63
C VAL A 206 -6.19 1.42 17.93
N ALA A 207 -5.60 0.52 17.15
CA ALA A 207 -4.45 0.78 16.29
C ALA A 207 -4.38 -0.28 15.17
N VAL A 208 -3.61 0.01 14.12
CA VAL A 208 -3.30 -0.95 13.05
C VAL A 208 -1.82 -1.28 13.06
N MET A 209 -1.51 -2.54 13.34
CA MET A 209 -0.14 -3.06 13.37
C MET A 209 0.28 -3.50 11.96
N LEU A 210 1.38 -2.95 11.46
CA LEU A 210 1.91 -3.20 10.12
C LEU A 210 3.32 -3.77 10.25
N THR A 211 3.39 -5.10 10.25
CA THR A 211 4.59 -5.86 10.63
C THR A 211 5.40 -6.39 9.43
N ASP A 212 5.06 -6.01 8.19
CA ASP A 212 5.79 -6.44 6.99
C ASP A 212 7.06 -5.61 6.78
N ARG A 213 8.23 -6.23 6.97
CA ARG A 213 9.56 -5.61 6.86
C ARG A 213 9.98 -5.21 5.45
N ALA A 214 9.23 -5.57 4.45
CA ALA A 214 9.64 -5.35 3.07
C ALA A 214 8.58 -4.61 2.24
N CYS A 215 7.75 -3.82 2.90
CA CYS A 215 6.67 -3.08 2.28
C CYS A 215 7.20 -1.91 1.43
N GLY A 216 7.16 -2.05 0.10
CA GLY A 216 7.51 -0.98 -0.82
C GLY A 216 6.38 0.03 -1.05
N CYS A 217 5.14 -0.39 -0.82
CA CYS A 217 3.94 0.40 -1.04
C CYS A 217 3.06 0.39 0.22
N PRO A 218 3.17 1.37 1.11
CA PRO A 218 2.51 1.38 2.43
C PRO A 218 1.04 1.82 2.36
N ILE A 219 0.27 1.26 1.41
CA ILE A 219 -1.13 1.63 1.18
C ILE A 219 -2.01 1.31 2.40
N ARG A 220 -1.74 0.21 3.11
CA ARG A 220 -2.46 -0.17 4.33
C ARG A 220 -2.29 0.85 5.44
N ALA A 221 -1.09 1.43 5.56
CA ALA A 221 -0.88 2.52 6.51
C ALA A 221 -1.75 3.72 6.16
N LEU A 222 -1.81 4.12 4.89
CA LEU A 222 -2.66 5.22 4.45
C LEU A 222 -4.14 4.96 4.67
N GLN A 223 -4.61 3.74 4.41
CA GLN A 223 -6.00 3.35 4.65
C GLN A 223 -6.35 3.45 6.13
N ALA A 224 -5.50 2.92 7.02
CA ALA A 224 -5.67 3.03 8.47
C ALA A 224 -5.69 4.50 8.92
N MET A 225 -4.73 5.30 8.46
CA MET A 225 -4.61 6.71 8.79
C MET A 225 -5.82 7.53 8.32
N ALA A 226 -6.32 7.27 7.11
CA ALA A 226 -7.51 7.94 6.58
C ALA A 226 -8.77 7.61 7.37
N CYS A 227 -8.87 6.38 7.89
CA CYS A 227 -9.95 5.94 8.78
C CYS A 227 -9.79 6.41 10.24
N GLY A 228 -8.71 7.12 10.55
CA GLY A 228 -8.45 7.64 11.90
C GLY A 228 -7.84 6.63 12.88
N SER A 229 -7.42 5.46 12.42
CA SER A 229 -6.66 4.51 13.24
C SER A 229 -5.17 4.81 13.16
N PRO A 230 -4.48 5.03 14.29
CA PRO A 230 -3.05 5.25 14.28
C PRO A 230 -2.31 3.96 13.89
N PRO A 231 -1.39 4.00 12.90
CA PRO A 231 -0.56 2.87 12.59
C PRO A 231 0.56 2.69 13.63
N ILE A 232 0.85 1.41 13.95
CA ILE A 232 2.10 0.98 14.58
C ILE A 232 2.80 0.15 13.51
N ALA A 233 3.81 0.71 12.86
CA ALA A 233 4.42 0.13 11.68
C ALA A 233 5.93 -0.07 11.89
N VAL A 234 6.53 -1.09 11.26
CA VAL A 234 7.97 -1.29 11.32
C VAL A 234 8.74 -0.02 10.93
N ALA A 235 9.82 0.31 11.64
CA ALA A 235 10.73 1.41 11.32
C ALA A 235 11.61 1.08 10.11
N ASP A 236 11.04 0.44 9.07
CA ASP A 236 11.78 -0.07 7.91
C ASP A 236 10.97 0.13 6.61
N ALA A 237 11.65 -0.09 5.49
CA ALA A 237 11.07 0.00 4.15
C ALA A 237 10.41 1.38 3.87
N ALA A 238 9.19 1.39 3.34
CA ALA A 238 8.50 2.62 2.98
C ALA A 238 7.58 3.17 4.08
N TYR A 239 7.41 2.48 5.20
CA TYR A 239 6.49 2.95 6.25
C TYR A 239 6.86 4.30 6.85
N PRO A 240 8.15 4.58 7.20
CA PRO A 240 8.51 5.88 7.76
C PRO A 240 8.19 7.07 6.84
N GLU A 241 8.20 6.86 5.52
CA GLU A 241 7.89 7.90 4.53
C GLU A 241 6.43 8.38 4.63
N VAL A 242 5.52 7.48 5.03
CA VAL A 242 4.08 7.72 5.06
C VAL A 242 3.58 7.94 6.49
N VAL A 243 3.99 7.10 7.43
CA VAL A 243 3.50 7.15 8.82
C VAL A 243 3.93 8.44 9.52
N ARG A 244 5.21 8.81 9.39
CA ARG A 244 5.76 10.04 9.98
C ARG A 244 5.38 10.15 11.47
N ASP A 245 4.86 11.31 11.88
CA ASP A 245 4.37 11.60 13.24
C ASP A 245 2.88 11.28 13.46
N GLY A 246 2.23 10.63 12.49
CA GLY A 246 0.85 10.13 12.58
C GLY A 246 0.71 8.71 13.14
N GLY A 247 1.81 8.07 13.53
CA GLY A 247 1.84 6.74 14.11
C GLY A 247 3.08 6.50 14.94
N LEU A 248 3.32 5.23 15.27
CA LEU A 248 4.52 4.78 16.00
C LEU A 248 5.30 3.83 15.09
N THR A 249 6.63 3.91 15.16
CA THR A 249 7.51 3.13 14.26
C THR A 249 8.58 2.41 15.07
N PRO A 250 8.23 1.30 15.77
CA PRO A 250 9.19 0.51 16.53
C PRO A 250 10.15 -0.25 15.62
N ASP A 251 11.31 -0.59 16.17
CA ASP A 251 12.32 -1.43 15.52
C ASP A 251 11.73 -2.82 15.21
N PRO A 252 11.88 -3.35 13.99
CA PRO A 252 11.34 -4.65 13.61
C PRO A 252 11.91 -5.84 14.42
N ASP A 253 13.07 -5.70 15.03
CA ASP A 253 13.73 -6.75 15.82
C ASP A 253 13.48 -6.60 17.32
N ASP A 254 12.86 -5.51 17.79
CA ASP A 254 12.58 -5.24 19.19
C ASP A 254 11.08 -5.46 19.53
N VAL A 255 10.75 -6.69 19.94
CA VAL A 255 9.38 -7.08 20.34
C VAL A 255 8.89 -6.30 21.56
N GLU A 256 9.81 -5.91 22.47
CA GLU A 256 9.46 -5.17 23.69
C GLU A 256 9.08 -3.73 23.35
N GLU A 257 9.78 -3.08 22.41
CA GLU A 257 9.40 -1.76 21.89
C GLU A 257 8.01 -1.81 21.24
N TRP A 258 7.70 -2.86 20.46
CA TRP A 258 6.38 -3.08 19.90
C TRP A 258 5.30 -3.20 20.99
N ALA A 259 5.54 -4.02 22.01
CA ALA A 259 4.64 -4.19 23.14
C ALA A 259 4.44 -2.87 23.90
N GLY A 260 5.50 -2.09 24.08
CA GLY A 260 5.44 -0.74 24.66
C GLY A 260 4.58 0.22 23.86
N CYS A 261 4.71 0.23 22.52
CA CYS A 261 3.89 1.03 21.61
C CYS A 261 2.40 0.66 21.72
N ILE A 262 2.08 -0.64 21.73
CA ILE A 262 0.72 -1.14 21.87
C ILE A 262 0.16 -0.71 23.23
N SER A 263 0.89 -0.96 24.32
CA SER A 263 0.50 -0.56 25.68
C SER A 263 0.22 0.95 25.77
N ALA A 264 1.05 1.78 25.15
CA ALA A 264 0.89 3.23 25.16
C ALA A 264 -0.43 3.68 24.50
N VAL A 265 -0.81 3.10 23.35
CA VAL A 265 -2.07 3.46 22.68
C VAL A 265 -3.30 2.92 23.41
N TYR A 266 -3.19 1.79 24.13
CA TYR A 266 -4.28 1.30 24.98
C TYR A 266 -4.47 2.14 26.23
N ARG A 267 -3.40 2.53 26.91
CA ARG A 267 -3.44 3.30 28.16
C ARG A 267 -3.80 4.77 27.97
N SER A 268 -3.35 5.40 26.88
CA SER A 268 -3.50 6.85 26.69
C SER A 268 -4.47 7.21 25.58
N THR A 269 -5.70 7.56 25.95
CA THR A 269 -6.69 8.12 24.99
C THR A 269 -6.22 9.42 24.36
N ALA A 270 -5.47 10.24 25.12
CA ALA A 270 -4.90 11.50 24.60
C ALA A 270 -3.85 11.25 23.53
N LEU A 271 -2.94 10.28 23.73
CA LEU A 271 -1.96 9.87 22.73
C LEU A 271 -2.67 9.37 21.47
N ARG A 272 -3.63 8.46 21.64
CA ARG A 272 -4.39 7.88 20.52
C ARG A 272 -5.14 8.96 19.72
N ALA A 273 -5.80 9.90 20.41
CA ALA A 273 -6.50 10.99 19.74
C ALA A 273 -5.55 11.90 18.96
N ARG A 274 -4.38 12.23 19.51
CA ARG A 274 -3.34 13.02 18.82
C ARG A 274 -2.81 12.31 17.59
N LEU A 275 -2.46 11.04 17.72
CA LEU A 275 -1.96 10.23 16.59
C LEU A 275 -3.05 10.09 15.52
N SER A 276 -4.29 9.81 15.88
CA SER A 276 -5.44 9.72 14.97
C SER A 276 -5.63 11.01 14.17
N GLN A 277 -5.64 12.14 14.84
CA GLN A 277 -5.77 13.45 14.17
C GLN A 277 -4.63 13.69 13.19
N ARG A 278 -3.41 13.43 13.61
CA ARG A 278 -2.23 13.61 12.77
C ARG A 278 -2.21 12.66 11.58
N ALA A 279 -2.57 11.40 11.80
CA ALA A 279 -2.73 10.39 10.76
C ALA A 279 -3.71 10.85 9.67
N MET A 280 -4.90 11.30 10.05
CA MET A 280 -5.90 11.80 9.10
C MET A 280 -5.41 13.03 8.32
N GLN A 281 -4.67 13.95 8.95
CA GLN A 281 -4.08 15.09 8.26
C GLN A 281 -3.08 14.66 7.19
N ILE A 282 -2.20 13.72 7.51
CA ILE A 282 -1.21 13.18 6.56
C ILE A 282 -1.91 12.45 5.41
N ALA A 283 -2.86 11.57 5.72
CA ALA A 283 -3.61 10.83 4.70
C ALA A 283 -4.42 11.75 3.79
N GLY A 284 -5.02 12.83 4.33
CA GLY A 284 -5.72 13.86 3.55
C GLY A 284 -4.82 14.61 2.55
N ALA A 285 -3.51 14.59 2.76
CA ALA A 285 -2.54 15.10 1.80
C ALA A 285 -2.11 14.06 0.74
N LEU A 286 -2.41 12.77 0.93
CA LEU A 286 -2.01 11.66 0.06
C LEU A 286 -3.25 10.99 -0.56
N THR A 287 -3.98 11.75 -1.39
CA THR A 287 -5.20 11.28 -2.05
C THR A 287 -4.91 10.64 -3.40
N ALA A 288 -5.81 9.75 -3.88
CA ALA A 288 -5.76 9.16 -5.21
C ALA A 288 -5.64 10.23 -6.31
N ARG A 289 -6.39 11.33 -6.18
CA ARG A 289 -6.32 12.48 -7.09
C ARG A 289 -4.93 13.12 -7.13
N ARG A 290 -4.27 13.29 -5.98
CA ARG A 290 -2.90 13.85 -5.93
C ARG A 290 -1.87 12.89 -6.53
N ALA A 291 -1.99 11.58 -6.28
CA ALA A 291 -1.15 10.57 -6.93
C ALA A 291 -1.30 10.63 -8.46
N ALA A 292 -2.54 10.74 -8.95
CA ALA A 292 -2.82 10.90 -10.38
C ALA A 292 -2.20 12.20 -10.96
N LEU A 293 -2.34 13.32 -10.28
CA LEU A 293 -1.72 14.59 -10.72
C LEU A 293 -0.19 14.51 -10.79
N ALA A 294 0.44 13.76 -9.89
CA ALA A 294 1.88 13.51 -9.95
C ALA A 294 2.26 12.56 -11.11
N ALA A 295 1.40 11.61 -11.46
CA ALA A 295 1.62 10.66 -12.53
C ALA A 295 1.41 11.26 -13.94
N LEU A 296 0.45 12.17 -14.10
CA LEU A 296 0.05 12.71 -15.41
C LEU A 296 1.18 13.28 -16.26
N PRO A 297 2.09 14.15 -15.75
CA PRO A 297 3.20 14.67 -16.56
C PRO A 297 4.16 13.57 -17.02
N LEU A 298 4.16 12.46 -16.32
CA LEU A 298 5.03 11.33 -16.61
C LEU A 298 4.45 10.42 -17.71
N LEU A 299 3.14 10.49 -17.95
CA LEU A 299 2.49 9.83 -19.09
C LEU A 299 2.69 10.64 -20.38
N GLU A 300 2.83 11.95 -20.30
CA GLU A 300 2.97 12.81 -21.45
C GLU A 300 4.36 12.69 -22.11
N PRO A 301 4.47 12.88 -23.44
CA PRO A 301 5.77 12.98 -24.10
C PRO A 301 6.57 14.13 -23.48
N VAL A 302 7.88 13.95 -23.35
CA VAL A 302 8.76 15.07 -23.03
C VAL A 302 8.70 16.01 -24.23
N GLY A 303 8.13 17.20 -24.06
CA GLY A 303 8.21 18.22 -25.10
C GLY A 303 9.69 18.53 -25.36
N TYR A 304 10.10 18.44 -26.61
CA TYR A 304 11.38 18.91 -27.08
C TYR A 304 11.37 20.43 -27.12
#